data_0086ce788dbebc41f2afb937040b1838
#
_entry.id   0086ce788dbebc41f2afb937040b1838
#
_cell.length_a   1.000
_cell.length_b   1.000
_cell.length_c   1.000
_cell.angle_alpha   90.00
_cell.angle_beta   90.00
_cell.angle_gamma   90.00
#
_symmetry.space_group_name_H-M   'P 1'
#
loop_
_entity.id
_entity.type
_entity.pdbx_description
1 polymer ?
#
loop_
_entity_poly.entity_id
_entity_poly.type
_entity_poly.pdbx_seq_one_letter_code
_entity_poly.pdbx_strand_id
1 'polypeptide(L)'
;PVVGVTWTQAKAFSVWRTQIYHSWLEANGDLFVNDFRLPLESEWERAARGDLEQSQFPWGGPYIRNASGCFLANFKPMRGRYFEDGGFHTVKVYSYNPNGFGLYCMAGNVAEWCSTAFDESQYEFGHDMNSDYEYEAKDGDHPVKKRKVIRGGSWKDIGSVSYTHL
;
A
#
# COMPACT_ATOMS: atom_id res chain seq x y z
N PRO A 1 8.96 -5.72 -7.13
CA PRO A 1 7.61 -6.09 -6.64
C PRO A 1 6.92 -7.06 -7.60
N VAL A 2 5.94 -7.82 -7.09
CA VAL A 2 5.06 -8.67 -7.89
C VAL A 2 3.85 -7.86 -8.32
N VAL A 3 3.50 -7.92 -9.61
CA VAL A 3 2.38 -7.19 -10.21
C VAL A 3 1.40 -8.14 -10.87
N GLY A 4 0.16 -7.69 -11.11
CA GLY A 4 -0.87 -8.49 -11.76
C GLY A 4 -1.50 -9.56 -10.86
N VAL A 5 -1.37 -9.42 -9.54
CA VAL A 5 -2.02 -10.30 -8.57
C VAL A 5 -3.40 -9.78 -8.17
N THR A 6 -4.37 -10.67 -8.04
CA THR A 6 -5.68 -10.36 -7.51
C THR A 6 -5.65 -10.28 -5.98
N TRP A 7 -6.66 -9.63 -5.38
CA TRP A 7 -6.81 -9.57 -3.93
C TRP A 7 -6.86 -10.97 -3.29
N THR A 8 -7.60 -11.89 -3.89
CA THR A 8 -7.70 -13.29 -3.42
C THR A 8 -6.34 -14.01 -3.45
N GLN A 9 -5.53 -13.78 -4.50
CA GLN A 9 -4.18 -14.34 -4.59
C GLN A 9 -3.25 -13.74 -3.54
N ALA A 10 -3.34 -12.43 -3.28
CA ALA A 10 -2.55 -11.77 -2.24
C ALA A 10 -2.92 -12.30 -0.84
N LYS A 11 -4.22 -12.50 -0.57
CA LYS A 11 -4.70 -13.14 0.67
C LYS A 11 -4.20 -14.59 0.81
N ALA A 12 -4.29 -15.37 -0.26
CA ALA A 12 -3.78 -16.76 -0.26
C ALA A 12 -2.27 -16.83 0.00
N PHE A 13 -1.50 -15.89 -0.57
CA PHE A 13 -0.07 -15.75 -0.30
C PHE A 13 0.21 -15.47 1.17
N SER A 14 -0.58 -14.60 1.82
CA SER A 14 -0.41 -14.30 3.26
C SER A 14 -0.63 -15.56 4.12
N VAL A 15 -1.66 -16.36 3.81
CA VAL A 15 -1.91 -17.64 4.49
C VAL A 15 -0.75 -18.62 4.28
N TRP A 16 -0.30 -18.79 3.06
CA TRP A 16 0.85 -19.65 2.75
C TRP A 16 2.11 -19.19 3.49
N ARG A 17 2.38 -17.89 3.52
CA ARG A 17 3.52 -17.32 4.26
C ARG A 17 3.43 -17.61 5.75
N THR A 18 2.25 -17.49 6.35
CA THR A 18 2.02 -17.85 7.76
C THR A 18 2.40 -19.31 8.03
N GLN A 19 1.90 -20.22 7.21
CA GLN A 19 2.17 -21.66 7.38
C GLN A 19 3.65 -21.98 7.30
N ILE A 20 4.35 -21.48 6.30
CA ILE A 20 5.80 -21.68 6.14
C ILE A 20 6.58 -21.09 7.31
N TYR A 21 6.21 -19.89 7.75
CA TYR A 21 6.92 -19.23 8.84
C TYR A 21 6.67 -19.91 10.19
N HIS A 22 5.44 -20.33 10.47
CA HIS A 22 5.13 -21.09 11.69
C HIS A 22 5.85 -22.45 11.70
N SER A 23 5.92 -23.17 10.58
CA SER A 23 6.68 -24.41 10.49
C SER A 23 8.18 -24.18 10.76
N TRP A 24 8.73 -23.07 10.32
CA TRP A 24 10.12 -22.70 10.59
C TRP A 24 10.34 -22.36 12.08
N LEU A 25 9.42 -21.58 12.69
CA LEU A 25 9.47 -21.26 14.13
C LEU A 25 9.41 -22.53 14.99
N GLU A 26 8.48 -23.43 14.68
CA GLU A 26 8.33 -24.71 15.37
C GLU A 26 9.62 -25.54 15.30
N ALA A 27 10.23 -25.64 14.12
CA ALA A 27 11.47 -26.37 13.91
C ALA A 27 12.67 -25.78 14.70
N ASN A 28 12.63 -24.48 15.02
CA ASN A 28 13.67 -23.81 15.81
C ASN A 28 13.34 -23.69 17.31
N GLY A 29 12.14 -24.14 17.73
CA GLY A 29 11.69 -24.02 19.12
C GLY A 29 11.33 -22.60 19.52
N ASP A 30 11.03 -21.73 18.54
CA ASP A 30 10.63 -20.36 18.76
C ASP A 30 9.12 -20.24 18.99
N LEU A 31 8.68 -19.11 19.59
CA LEU A 31 7.27 -18.82 19.81
C LEU A 31 6.58 -18.40 18.51
N PHE A 32 5.33 -18.84 18.34
CA PHE A 32 4.51 -18.41 17.24
C PHE A 32 4.23 -16.89 17.30
N VAL A 33 4.20 -16.28 16.11
CA VAL A 33 3.80 -14.88 15.91
C VAL A 33 2.40 -14.83 15.28
N ASN A 34 1.81 -13.65 15.24
CA ASN A 34 0.54 -13.43 14.57
C ASN A 34 0.60 -13.78 13.09
N ASP A 35 -0.53 -14.20 12.54
CA ASP A 35 -0.67 -14.56 11.15
C ASP A 35 -0.37 -13.37 10.22
N PHE A 36 0.29 -13.64 9.10
CA PHE A 36 0.42 -12.65 8.02
C PHE A 36 -0.94 -12.43 7.36
N ARG A 37 -1.30 -11.18 7.17
CA ARG A 37 -2.52 -10.77 6.49
C ARG A 37 -2.30 -9.49 5.68
N LEU A 38 -3.24 -9.15 4.82
CA LEU A 38 -3.28 -7.83 4.23
C LEU A 38 -3.58 -6.78 5.32
N PRO A 39 -2.99 -5.59 5.24
CA PRO A 39 -3.29 -4.52 6.19
C PRO A 39 -4.73 -4.00 6.01
N LEU A 40 -5.30 -3.48 7.06
CA LEU A 40 -6.44 -2.59 6.98
C LEU A 40 -6.01 -1.28 6.30
N GLU A 41 -6.95 -0.51 5.77
CA GLU A 41 -6.66 0.78 5.15
C GLU A 41 -6.02 1.75 6.13
N SER A 42 -6.56 1.85 7.36
CA SER A 42 -6.01 2.69 8.43
C SER A 42 -4.60 2.26 8.87
N GLU A 43 -4.35 0.95 8.93
CA GLU A 43 -3.01 0.41 9.24
C GLU A 43 -2.00 0.76 8.14
N TRP A 44 -2.42 0.61 6.88
CA TRP A 44 -1.59 0.96 5.74
C TRP A 44 -1.25 2.46 5.75
N GLU A 45 -2.26 3.32 6.00
CA GLU A 45 -2.09 4.76 6.08
C GLU A 45 -1.15 5.15 7.22
N ARG A 46 -1.32 4.57 8.41
CA ARG A 46 -0.42 4.80 9.53
C ARG A 46 1.01 4.34 9.22
N ALA A 47 1.15 3.20 8.57
CA ALA A 47 2.44 2.68 8.12
C ALA A 47 3.11 3.60 7.10
N ALA A 48 2.34 4.14 6.14
CA ALA A 48 2.84 5.05 5.13
C ALA A 48 3.30 6.40 5.71
N ARG A 49 2.53 6.98 6.63
CA ARG A 49 2.89 8.24 7.31
C ARG A 49 4.11 8.11 8.22
N GLY A 50 4.32 6.92 8.77
CA GLY A 50 5.42 6.71 9.71
C GLY A 50 5.20 7.52 10.99
N ASP A 51 6.19 8.31 11.38
CA ASP A 51 6.18 9.21 12.54
C ASP A 51 5.58 10.60 12.23
N LEU A 52 5.18 10.86 10.98
CA LEU A 52 4.64 12.15 10.56
C LEU A 52 3.14 12.24 10.83
N GLU A 53 2.71 13.32 11.48
CA GLU A 53 1.30 13.65 11.63
C GLU A 53 0.78 14.39 10.40
N GLN A 54 -0.38 13.99 9.87
CA GLN A 54 -1.10 14.64 8.76
C GLN A 54 -0.25 14.95 7.52
N SER A 55 0.80 14.16 7.28
CA SER A 55 1.64 14.34 6.10
C SER A 55 0.98 13.81 4.85
N GLN A 56 1.11 14.55 3.75
CA GLN A 56 0.64 14.15 2.43
C GLN A 56 1.44 12.97 1.83
N PHE A 57 2.74 12.93 2.13
CA PHE A 57 3.65 11.93 1.59
C PHE A 57 4.48 11.28 2.69
N PRO A 58 4.99 10.06 2.48
CA PRO A 58 5.81 9.34 3.46
C PRO A 58 7.10 10.06 3.87
N TRP A 59 7.55 11.03 3.09
CA TRP A 59 8.76 11.85 3.37
C TRP A 59 8.45 13.21 3.98
N GLY A 60 7.18 13.55 4.20
CA GLY A 60 6.77 14.87 4.69
C GLY A 60 6.69 15.94 3.60
N GLY A 61 5.90 16.96 3.88
CA GLY A 61 5.72 18.10 2.97
C GLY A 61 4.93 17.79 1.68
N PRO A 62 4.64 18.82 0.87
CA PRO A 62 3.80 18.68 -0.32
C PRO A 62 4.58 18.41 -1.62
N TYR A 63 5.90 18.35 -1.56
CA TYR A 63 6.74 18.28 -2.76
C TYR A 63 7.11 16.84 -3.11
N ILE A 64 7.04 16.52 -4.40
CA ILE A 64 7.41 15.22 -4.98
C ILE A 64 8.90 15.12 -5.32
N ARG A 65 9.65 16.23 -5.16
CA ARG A 65 11.10 16.33 -5.36
C ARG A 65 11.78 16.85 -4.10
N ASN A 66 13.01 16.41 -3.88
CA ASN A 66 13.87 16.98 -2.85
C ASN A 66 14.49 18.32 -3.28
N ALA A 67 15.25 18.95 -2.38
CA ALA A 67 15.92 20.23 -2.64
C ALA A 67 16.94 20.16 -3.80
N SER A 68 17.45 19.00 -4.12
CA SER A 68 18.37 18.74 -5.26
C SER A 68 17.62 18.49 -6.57
N GLY A 69 16.27 18.53 -6.58
CA GLY A 69 15.43 18.28 -7.74
C GLY A 69 15.18 16.81 -8.07
N CYS A 70 15.68 15.86 -7.27
CA CYS A 70 15.45 14.44 -7.47
C CYS A 70 14.05 14.03 -6.99
N PHE A 71 13.39 13.16 -7.75
CA PHE A 71 12.11 12.58 -7.32
C PHE A 71 12.25 11.68 -6.10
N LEU A 72 11.24 11.66 -5.26
CA LEU A 72 11.22 10.94 -3.98
C LEU A 72 10.51 9.59 -4.05
N ALA A 73 9.84 9.29 -5.17
CA ALA A 73 9.18 8.02 -5.42
C ALA A 73 9.05 7.75 -6.92
N ASN A 74 8.70 6.50 -7.26
CA ASN A 74 8.47 6.06 -8.64
C ASN A 74 6.99 6.25 -9.01
N PHE A 75 6.69 7.29 -9.76
CA PHE A 75 5.35 7.61 -10.28
C PHE A 75 5.51 8.30 -11.65
N LYS A 76 4.41 8.48 -12.37
CA LYS A 76 4.43 9.17 -13.66
C LYS A 76 4.70 10.67 -13.46
N PRO A 77 5.90 11.18 -13.83
CA PRO A 77 6.29 12.53 -13.46
C PRO A 77 5.48 13.59 -14.19
N MET A 78 5.47 13.59 -15.52
CA MET A 78 4.75 14.54 -16.37
C MET A 78 4.62 14.01 -17.81
N ARG A 79 3.82 14.65 -18.64
CA ARG A 79 3.72 14.33 -20.07
C ARG A 79 5.08 14.45 -20.76
N GLY A 80 5.52 13.38 -21.39
CA GLY A 80 6.69 13.35 -22.28
C GLY A 80 8.03 12.95 -21.66
N ARG A 81 8.14 12.89 -20.32
CA ARG A 81 9.39 12.50 -19.62
C ARG A 81 9.13 11.46 -18.56
N TYR A 82 8.79 10.25 -19.00
CA TYR A 82 8.41 9.15 -18.11
C TYR A 82 9.56 8.51 -17.33
N PHE A 83 10.81 8.93 -17.57
CA PHE A 83 12.02 8.41 -16.93
C PHE A 83 12.62 9.39 -15.90
N GLU A 84 12.00 10.53 -15.68
CA GLU A 84 12.60 11.57 -14.84
C GLU A 84 12.73 11.18 -13.37
N ASP A 85 11.88 10.28 -12.90
CA ASP A 85 11.90 9.73 -11.53
C ASP A 85 12.90 8.56 -11.36
N GLY A 86 13.54 8.13 -12.46
CA GLY A 86 14.49 7.01 -12.45
C GLY A 86 13.90 5.65 -12.81
N GLY A 87 12.57 5.56 -13.06
CA GLY A 87 11.90 4.31 -13.40
C GLY A 87 10.83 4.46 -14.47
N PHE A 88 10.90 3.64 -15.54
CA PHE A 88 9.85 3.56 -16.56
C PHE A 88 8.77 2.52 -16.22
N HIS A 89 9.14 1.57 -15.39
CA HIS A 89 8.31 0.51 -14.84
C HIS A 89 8.55 0.40 -13.33
N THR A 90 8.18 -0.71 -12.74
CA THR A 90 8.49 -1.00 -11.35
C THR A 90 10.00 -1.03 -11.11
N VAL A 91 10.44 -0.45 -10.01
CA VAL A 91 11.84 -0.42 -9.56
C VAL A 91 12.06 -1.32 -8.35
N LYS A 92 13.31 -1.55 -7.99
CA LYS A 92 13.67 -2.27 -6.77
C LYS A 92 13.13 -1.53 -5.54
N VAL A 93 12.73 -2.27 -4.52
CA VAL A 93 12.16 -1.71 -3.28
C VAL A 93 13.06 -0.63 -2.64
N TYR A 94 14.37 -0.83 -2.68
CA TYR A 94 15.35 0.09 -2.06
C TYR A 94 15.82 1.23 -2.99
N SER A 95 15.11 1.52 -4.08
CA SER A 95 15.51 2.58 -5.02
C SER A 95 15.31 3.98 -4.49
N TYR A 96 14.46 4.15 -3.48
CA TYR A 96 14.19 5.42 -2.80
C TYR A 96 14.38 5.28 -1.30
N ASN A 97 14.36 6.40 -0.59
CA ASN A 97 14.52 6.39 0.86
C ASN A 97 13.28 5.81 1.57
N PRO A 98 13.47 5.11 2.70
CA PRO A 98 12.37 4.67 3.52
C PRO A 98 11.70 5.84 4.27
N ASN A 99 10.49 5.62 4.76
CA ASN A 99 9.85 6.53 5.71
C ASN A 99 10.42 6.38 7.15
N GLY A 100 9.87 7.13 8.12
CA GLY A 100 10.31 7.11 9.51
C GLY A 100 10.20 5.75 10.20
N PHE A 101 9.35 4.84 9.70
CA PHE A 101 9.25 3.45 10.19
C PHE A 101 10.16 2.47 9.44
N GLY A 102 11.01 2.94 8.53
CA GLY A 102 11.90 2.09 7.74
C GLY A 102 11.20 1.38 6.57
N LEU A 103 9.98 1.78 6.21
CA LEU A 103 9.22 1.19 5.11
C LEU A 103 9.51 1.89 3.80
N TYR A 104 9.71 1.10 2.75
CA TYR A 104 10.06 1.56 1.41
C TYR A 104 8.85 1.55 0.49
N CYS A 105 8.86 2.41 -0.52
CA CYS A 105 7.88 2.46 -1.60
C CYS A 105 6.42 2.61 -1.13
N MET A 106 6.19 3.26 0.02
CA MET A 106 4.85 3.56 0.52
C MET A 106 4.11 4.60 -0.35
N ALA A 107 4.78 5.20 -1.31
CA ALA A 107 4.18 6.01 -2.37
C ALA A 107 4.77 5.62 -3.72
N GLY A 108 3.93 5.38 -4.71
CA GLY A 108 4.33 4.98 -6.05
C GLY A 108 4.83 3.53 -6.15
N ASN A 109 5.50 3.21 -7.24
CA ASN A 109 6.01 1.90 -7.62
C ASN A 109 4.89 0.91 -7.95
N VAL A 110 4.19 0.34 -6.97
CA VAL A 110 3.00 -0.51 -7.17
C VAL A 110 1.91 -0.13 -6.17
N ALA A 111 0.66 -0.16 -6.64
CA ALA A 111 -0.48 -0.05 -5.75
C ALA A 111 -0.63 -1.34 -4.93
N GLU A 112 -0.97 -1.21 -3.65
CA GLU A 112 -0.99 -2.29 -2.68
C GLU A 112 -2.41 -2.58 -2.21
N TRP A 113 -2.74 -3.87 -2.11
CA TRP A 113 -4.05 -4.32 -1.63
C TRP A 113 -4.19 -4.16 -0.12
N CYS A 114 -5.32 -3.58 0.30
CA CYS A 114 -5.79 -3.62 1.69
C CYS A 114 -6.87 -4.70 1.87
N SER A 115 -7.10 -5.14 3.10
CA SER A 115 -8.23 -6.04 3.44
C SER A 115 -9.56 -5.33 3.41
N THR A 116 -9.57 -4.02 3.65
CA THR A 116 -10.75 -3.13 3.68
C THR A 116 -11.54 -3.21 2.38
N ALA A 117 -12.86 -3.34 2.48
CA ALA A 117 -13.76 -3.26 1.35
C ALA A 117 -13.97 -1.80 0.96
N PHE A 118 -14.07 -1.53 -0.35
CA PHE A 118 -14.29 -0.18 -0.85
C PHE A 118 -15.77 0.18 -0.80
N ASP A 119 -16.10 1.24 -0.06
CA ASP A 119 -17.42 1.86 -0.02
C ASP A 119 -17.28 3.38 -0.19
N GLU A 120 -17.90 3.95 -1.21
CA GLU A 120 -17.83 5.37 -1.54
C GLU A 120 -18.41 6.25 -0.39
N SER A 121 -19.40 5.73 0.34
CA SER A 121 -20.05 6.46 1.42
C SER A 121 -19.23 6.49 2.72
N GLN A 122 -18.29 5.57 2.87
CA GLN A 122 -17.49 5.45 4.10
C GLN A 122 -16.68 6.70 4.40
N TYR A 123 -16.16 7.37 3.38
CA TYR A 123 -15.36 8.60 3.54
C TYR A 123 -16.21 9.81 3.95
N GLU A 124 -17.51 9.79 3.69
CA GLU A 124 -18.42 10.88 4.04
C GLU A 124 -19.14 10.64 5.38
N PHE A 125 -19.43 9.38 5.71
CA PHE A 125 -20.23 8.97 6.86
C PHE A 125 -19.49 8.02 7.82
N GLY A 126 -18.21 7.73 7.55
CA GLY A 126 -17.40 6.87 8.40
C GLY A 126 -17.25 7.44 9.80
N HIS A 127 -17.38 6.58 10.81
CA HIS A 127 -17.19 6.98 12.20
C HIS A 127 -15.71 7.00 12.54
N ASP A 128 -15.22 8.05 13.20
CA ASP A 128 -13.80 8.20 13.60
C ASP A 128 -13.25 7.01 14.41
N MET A 129 -14.14 6.26 15.07
CA MET A 129 -13.76 5.10 15.90
C MET A 129 -13.69 3.76 15.15
N ASN A 130 -14.19 3.68 13.92
CA ASN A 130 -14.13 2.47 13.09
C ASN A 130 -14.22 2.85 11.61
N SER A 131 -13.09 3.28 11.08
CA SER A 131 -12.97 3.72 9.69
C SER A 131 -12.81 2.56 8.70
N ASP A 132 -12.52 1.34 9.16
CA ASP A 132 -12.27 0.20 8.30
C ASP A 132 -13.51 -0.66 8.13
N TYR A 133 -14.03 -0.69 6.91
CA TYR A 133 -15.13 -1.57 6.52
C TYR A 133 -14.60 -2.87 5.95
N GLU A 134 -14.82 -3.97 6.66
CA GLU A 134 -14.46 -5.29 6.19
C GLU A 134 -15.70 -6.04 5.68
N TYR A 135 -15.66 -6.44 4.42
CA TYR A 135 -16.70 -7.26 3.81
C TYR A 135 -16.11 -8.31 2.90
N GLU A 136 -16.38 -9.56 3.16
CA GLU A 136 -16.02 -10.68 2.27
C GLU A 136 -17.17 -10.99 1.33
N ALA A 137 -17.08 -10.48 0.10
CA ALA A 137 -18.13 -10.65 -0.90
C ALA A 137 -18.26 -12.12 -1.33
N LYS A 138 -19.49 -12.59 -1.44
CA LYS A 138 -19.85 -13.93 -1.94
C LYS A 138 -19.94 -13.91 -3.48
N ASP A 139 -19.88 -15.08 -4.10
CA ASP A 139 -19.93 -15.21 -5.57
C ASP A 139 -21.16 -14.57 -6.19
N GLY A 140 -22.32 -14.66 -5.52
CA GLY A 140 -23.58 -14.08 -5.97
C GLY A 140 -23.75 -12.58 -5.71
N ASP A 141 -22.82 -11.93 -5.01
CA ASP A 141 -22.93 -10.51 -4.69
C ASP A 141 -22.68 -9.63 -5.90
N HIS A 142 -23.33 -8.46 -5.87
CA HIS A 142 -23.14 -7.45 -6.91
C HIS A 142 -21.65 -7.02 -7.00
N PRO A 143 -21.10 -6.80 -8.20
CA PRO A 143 -19.68 -6.45 -8.41
C PRO A 143 -19.20 -5.27 -7.55
N VAL A 144 -20.06 -4.31 -7.24
CA VAL A 144 -19.74 -3.16 -6.37
C VAL A 144 -19.27 -3.62 -4.98
N LYS A 145 -19.90 -4.66 -4.41
CA LYS A 145 -19.53 -5.21 -3.10
C LYS A 145 -18.22 -6.01 -3.11
N LYS A 146 -17.72 -6.34 -4.30
CA LYS A 146 -16.46 -7.08 -4.47
C LYS A 146 -15.24 -6.15 -4.55
N ARG A 147 -15.46 -4.84 -4.57
CA ARG A 147 -14.36 -3.87 -4.61
C ARG A 147 -13.58 -3.88 -3.31
N LYS A 148 -12.27 -3.75 -3.41
CA LYS A 148 -11.33 -3.66 -2.30
C LYS A 148 -10.49 -2.40 -2.43
N VAL A 149 -10.06 -1.87 -1.30
CA VAL A 149 -9.20 -0.71 -1.24
C VAL A 149 -7.79 -1.08 -1.74
N ILE A 150 -7.22 -0.19 -2.53
CA ILE A 150 -5.80 -0.19 -2.93
C ILE A 150 -5.17 1.12 -2.52
N ARG A 151 -3.92 1.09 -2.08
CA ARG A 151 -3.19 2.25 -1.58
C ARG A 151 -1.82 2.41 -2.23
N GLY A 152 -1.19 3.57 -2.04
CA GLY A 152 0.17 3.88 -2.48
C GLY A 152 0.29 4.41 -3.91
N GLY A 153 -0.67 4.09 -4.78
CA GLY A 153 -0.53 4.41 -6.21
C GLY A 153 0.57 3.59 -6.88
N SER A 154 0.79 3.81 -8.16
CA SER A 154 1.75 3.05 -8.93
C SER A 154 2.63 3.94 -9.82
N TRP A 155 3.64 3.35 -10.44
CA TRP A 155 4.50 4.00 -11.42
C TRP A 155 3.75 4.60 -12.63
N LYS A 156 2.52 4.16 -12.88
CA LYS A 156 1.64 4.68 -13.95
C LYS A 156 0.87 5.92 -13.53
N ASP A 157 0.70 6.11 -12.24
CA ASP A 157 -0.16 7.16 -11.67
C ASP A 157 0.64 8.44 -11.48
N ILE A 158 -0.02 9.59 -11.59
CA ILE A 158 0.60 10.87 -11.26
C ILE A 158 0.79 10.99 -9.75
N GLY A 159 1.81 11.72 -9.30
CA GLY A 159 2.16 11.84 -7.88
C GLY A 159 1.01 12.28 -6.97
N SER A 160 0.05 13.07 -7.48
CA SER A 160 -1.14 13.48 -6.74
C SER A 160 -2.12 12.32 -6.47
N VAL A 161 -2.17 11.29 -7.32
CA VAL A 161 -3.04 10.12 -7.11
C VAL A 161 -2.50 9.23 -5.99
N SER A 162 -1.18 9.16 -5.84
CA SER A 162 -0.56 8.46 -4.71
C SER A 162 -0.95 9.06 -3.35
N TYR A 163 -1.45 10.29 -3.36
CA TYR A 163 -1.95 11.02 -2.20
C TYR A 163 -3.48 10.95 -2.03
N THR A 164 -4.27 11.06 -3.10
CA THR A 164 -5.74 11.18 -3.03
C THR A 164 -6.46 9.90 -2.58
N HIS A 165 -5.73 8.83 -2.39
CA HIS A 165 -6.20 7.60 -1.77
C HIS A 165 -5.58 7.38 -0.38
N LEU A 166 -5.10 8.46 0.24
CA LEU A 166 -4.74 8.53 1.66
C LEU A 166 -5.87 9.13 2.47
#